data_61209f4b8c2a8750878a667a541a6fe6
#
_entry.id   61209f4b8c2a8750878a667a541a6fe6
#
_cell.length_a   1.000
_cell.length_b   1.000
_cell.length_c   1.000
_cell.angle_alpha   90.00
_cell.angle_beta   90.00
_cell.angle_gamma   90.00
#
_symmetry.space_group_name_H-M   'P 1'
#
loop_
_entity.id
_entity.type
_entity.pdbx_description
1 polymer ?
#
loop_
_entity_poly.entity_id
_entity_poly.type
_entity_poly.pdbx_seq_one_letter_code
_entity_poly.pdbx_strand_id
1 'polypeptide(L)' 'MAKGKLERKYRLIHNGRELSQGLLSEAGKYDAMQILVQRFDEGVENAIDPDEVEIIDVTKEKS' A
#
# COMPACT_ATOMS: atom_id res chain seq x y z
N MET A 1 15.91 -23.66 -2.26
CA MET A 1 15.37 -23.18 -2.16
C MET A 1 15.34 -22.20 -1.55
N ALA A 2 15.17 -21.47 -1.74
CA ALA A 2 15.23 -20.40 -1.20
C ALA A 2 14.42 -20.27 -0.24
N LYS A 3 14.49 -20.64 0.41
CA LYS A 3 13.79 -20.53 1.26
C LYS A 3 13.92 -19.55 1.98
N GLY A 4 13.67 -19.05 2.75
CA GLY A 4 13.84 -18.04 3.60
C GLY A 4 13.51 -16.66 3.17
N LYS A 5 13.02 -16.47 2.01
CA LYS A 5 12.69 -15.22 1.62
C LYS A 5 11.42 -14.80 2.22
N LEU A 6 11.35 -13.69 2.92
CA LEU A 6 10.12 -13.20 3.49
C LEU A 6 9.34 -12.50 2.43
N GLU A 7 8.05 -12.74 2.41
CA GLU A 7 7.18 -12.04 1.53
C GLU A 7 6.69 -10.84 2.25
N ARG A 8 6.98 -9.68 1.79
CA ARG A 8 6.53 -8.47 2.45
C ARG A 8 5.13 -8.16 2.07
N LYS A 9 4.32 -7.85 3.07
CA LYS A 9 2.93 -7.51 2.88
C LYS A 9 2.65 -6.19 3.53
N TYR A 10 1.75 -5.44 2.92
CA TYR A 10 1.48 -4.09 3.38
C TYR A 10 -0.01 -3.79 3.37
N ARG A 11 -0.40 -2.83 4.18
CA ARG A 11 -1.74 -2.30 4.15
C ARG A 11 -1.64 -0.81 3.94
N LEU A 12 -2.58 -0.25 3.22
CA LEU A 12 -2.63 1.19 3.03
C LEU A 12 -3.87 1.70 3.75
N ILE A 13 -3.68 2.62 4.66
CA ILE A 13 -4.76 3.14 5.49
C ILE A 13 -4.88 4.65 5.29
N HIS A 14 -6.09 5.11 5.13
CA HIS A 14 -6.33 6.53 4.98
C HIS A 14 -7.53 6.88 5.87
N ASN A 15 -7.31 7.78 6.83
CA ASN A 15 -8.35 8.18 7.77
C ASN A 15 -8.97 6.98 8.46
N GLY A 16 -8.13 6.03 8.82
CA GLY A 16 -8.60 4.85 9.52
C GLY A 16 -9.28 3.83 8.65
N ARG A 17 -9.32 4.06 7.35
CA ARG A 17 -9.95 3.14 6.46
C ARG A 17 -8.94 2.44 5.62
N GLU A 18 -9.11 1.16 5.43
CA GLU A 18 -8.20 0.39 4.60
C GLU A 18 -8.54 0.63 3.15
N LEU A 19 -7.55 1.02 2.37
CA LEU A 19 -7.77 1.34 0.98
C LEU A 19 -7.75 0.13 0.07
N SER A 20 -7.04 -0.93 0.48
CA SER A 20 -6.99 -2.11 -0.35
C SER A 20 -7.77 -3.20 0.29
N GLN A 21 -8.22 -4.16 -0.50
CA GLN A 21 -8.98 -5.22 0.05
C GLN A 21 -8.09 -6.35 0.39
N GLY A 22 -7.20 -6.24 1.18
CA GLY A 22 -6.31 -7.31 1.57
C GLY A 22 -4.92 -6.80 1.56
N LEU A 23 -3.99 -7.70 1.75
CA LEU A 23 -2.59 -7.33 1.84
C LEU A 23 -1.99 -7.15 0.45
N LEU A 24 -1.12 -6.18 0.34
CA LEU A 24 -0.46 -5.92 -0.93
C LEU A 24 0.98 -6.38 -0.86
N SER A 25 1.48 -6.87 -1.97
CA SER A 25 2.88 -7.19 -2.06
C SER A 25 3.64 -5.86 -2.18
N GLU A 26 4.94 -5.93 -2.17
CA GLU A 26 5.73 -4.72 -2.30
C GLU A 26 5.46 -4.05 -3.64
N ALA A 27 5.40 -4.83 -4.70
CA ALA A 27 5.09 -4.27 -6.00
C ALA A 27 3.67 -3.70 -6.05
N GLY A 28 2.73 -4.41 -5.44
CA GLY A 28 1.36 -3.94 -5.42
C GLY A 28 1.21 -2.65 -4.63
N LYS A 29 1.95 -2.54 -3.53
CA LYS A 29 1.94 -1.33 -2.74
C LYS A 29 2.47 -0.16 -3.59
N TYR A 30 3.55 -0.40 -4.27
CA TYR A 30 4.15 0.64 -5.08
C TYR A 30 3.18 1.09 -6.18
N ASP A 31 2.56 0.15 -6.86
CA ASP A 31 1.60 0.46 -7.91
C ASP A 31 0.42 1.24 -7.36
N ALA A 32 -0.08 0.84 -6.21
CA ALA A 32 -1.21 1.53 -5.62
C ALA A 32 -0.85 2.97 -5.27
N MET A 33 0.33 3.17 -4.71
CA MET A 33 0.76 4.51 -4.38
C MET A 33 0.96 5.36 -5.62
N GLN A 34 1.46 4.77 -6.68
CA GLN A 34 1.63 5.50 -7.93
C GLN A 34 0.29 6.00 -8.46
N ILE A 35 -0.72 5.17 -8.38
CA ILE A 35 -2.05 5.57 -8.83
C ILE A 35 -2.57 6.71 -7.98
N LEU A 36 -2.37 6.65 -6.68
CA LEU A 36 -2.84 7.70 -5.80
C LEU A 36 -2.12 9.01 -6.09
N VAL A 37 -0.83 8.94 -6.28
CA VAL A 37 -0.06 10.13 -6.59
C VAL A 37 -0.50 10.74 -7.91
N GLN A 38 -0.73 9.90 -8.89
CA GLN A 38 -1.12 10.39 -10.19
C GLN A 38 -2.48 11.07 -10.14
N ARG A 39 -3.44 10.48 -9.44
CA ARG A 39 -4.75 11.08 -9.34
C ARG A 39 -4.71 12.39 -8.60
N PHE A 40 -3.94 12.46 -7.54
CA PHE A 40 -3.84 13.66 -6.76
C PHE A 40 -3.18 14.77 -7.60
N ASP A 41 -2.17 14.40 -8.35
CA ASP A 41 -1.45 15.34 -9.17
C ASP A 41 -2.33 15.88 -10.29
N GLU A 42 -3.22 15.06 -10.79
CA GLU A 42 -4.10 15.46 -11.87
C GLU A 42 -5.31 16.26 -11.38
N GLY A 43 -5.44 16.42 -10.09
CA GLY A 43 -6.55 17.18 -9.55
C GLY A 43 -7.89 16.48 -9.63
N VAL A 44 -7.87 15.15 -9.61
CA VAL A 44 -9.10 14.39 -9.65
C VAL A 44 -9.92 14.71 -8.41
N GLU A 45 -11.22 14.90 -8.59
CA GLU A 45 -12.08 15.23 -7.50
C GLU A 45 -12.09 14.12 -6.47
N ASN A 46 -11.97 14.43 -5.22
CA ASN A 46 -11.94 13.49 -4.11
C ASN A 46 -10.71 12.59 -4.15
N ALA A 47 -9.64 13.05 -4.79
CA ALA A 47 -8.43 12.28 -4.80
C ALA A 47 -7.83 12.26 -3.40
N ILE A 48 -7.24 11.14 -3.04
CA ILE A 48 -6.63 10.99 -1.75
C ILE A 48 -5.22 11.53 -1.78
N ASP A 49 -4.88 12.35 -0.79
CA ASP A 49 -3.53 12.91 -0.68
C ASP A 49 -2.60 11.78 -0.30
N PRO A 50 -1.64 11.42 -1.12
CA PRO A 50 -0.76 10.31 -0.81
C PRO A 50 0.06 10.54 0.46
N ASP A 51 0.28 11.79 0.85
CA ASP A 51 1.00 12.06 2.07
C ASP A 51 0.19 11.70 3.30
N GLU A 52 -1.09 11.54 3.15
CA GLU A 52 -1.94 11.20 4.27
C GLU A 52 -2.22 9.71 4.36
N VAL A 53 -1.63 8.93 3.50
CA VAL A 53 -1.83 7.50 3.51
C VAL A 53 -0.77 6.86 4.38
N GLU A 54 -1.22 6.00 5.30
CA GLU A 54 -0.30 5.27 6.14
C GLU A 54 0.00 3.95 5.52
N ILE A 55 1.26 3.59 5.42
CA ILE A 55 1.67 2.30 4.90
C ILE A 55 2.11 1.46 6.07
N ILE A 56 1.41 0.38 6.30
CA ILE A 56 1.70 -0.49 7.42
C ILE A 56 2.30 -1.78 6.91
N ASP A 57 3.50 -2.09 7.38
CA ASP A 57 4.18 -3.30 7.01
C ASP A 57 3.70 -4.41 7.94
N VAL A 58 2.94 -5.33 7.40
CA VAL A 58 2.42 -6.43 8.20
C VAL A 58 3.06 -7.74 7.80
N THR A 59 4.31 -7.66 7.37
CA THR A 59 5.04 -8.85 6.98
C THR A 59 5.06 -9.83 8.12
N LYS A 60 4.62 -11.08 7.89
CA LYS A 60 4.63 -12.04 8.90
C LYS A 60 5.84 -12.83 8.81
N GLU A 61 6.51 -13.03 9.93
CA GLU A 61 7.64 -13.81 9.96
C GLU A 61 7.23 -15.21 10.10
N LYS A 62 7.56 -16.10 9.26
CA LYS A 62 7.14 -17.38 9.39
C LYS A 62 7.92 -18.04 10.27
N SER A 63 7.58 -18.62 11.13
CA SER A 63 8.46 -19.23 12.09
C SER A 63 8.56 -20.68 11.90
#